data_53f27253b5727a5ce646b7824d85195b
#
_entry.id   53f27253b5727a5ce646b7824d85195b
#
_cell.length_a   1.000
_cell.length_b   1.000
_cell.length_c   1.000
_cell.angle_alpha   90.00
_cell.angle_beta   90.00
_cell.angle_gamma   90.00
#
_symmetry.space_group_name_H-M   'P 1'
#
loop_
_entity.id
_entity.type
_entity.pdbx_description
1 polymer ?
#
loop_
_entity_poly.entity_id
_entity_poly.type
_entity_poly.pdbx_seq_one_letter_code
_entity_poly.pdbx_strand_id
1 'polypeptide(L)'
;QDDIRRKREGIYTNKIIIIDDFKINLILLDTRYFRSDLKKTNGLKPIYLKNELPNATILGQEQWSWLIETLNSDADLTIIATSIQLLASTHRFEKWSNFPSDHLKLKDLLKSKTNPVLVISGDRHQGAIYNDDNIYEITSSSLNKTISSIFGRPKEKDKYMLGDMFPGENYGLITINTNEKVFEIEL
;
A
#
# COMPACT_ATOMS: atom_id res chain seq x y z
N GLN A 1 -19.14 10.54 -17.57
CA GLN A 1 -18.19 11.25 -18.44
C GLN A 1 -17.53 12.46 -17.77
N ASP A 2 -18.02 12.89 -16.60
CA ASP A 2 -17.50 14.04 -15.84
C ASP A 2 -16.62 13.66 -14.64
N ASP A 3 -15.88 12.57 -14.74
CA ASP A 3 -15.00 12.11 -13.68
C ASP A 3 -13.91 13.16 -13.38
N ILE A 4 -13.80 13.55 -12.11
CA ILE A 4 -12.86 14.57 -11.63
C ILE A 4 -11.40 14.23 -11.99
N ARG A 5 -11.05 12.93 -12.08
CA ARG A 5 -9.71 12.46 -12.49
C ARG A 5 -9.30 12.90 -13.89
N ARG A 6 -10.26 13.30 -14.73
CA ARG A 6 -9.98 13.87 -16.07
C ARG A 6 -9.68 15.37 -16.06
N LYS A 7 -9.93 16.03 -14.92
CA LYS A 7 -9.85 17.50 -14.77
C LYS A 7 -8.74 17.94 -13.83
N ARG A 8 -7.97 16.99 -13.27
CA ARG A 8 -6.86 17.25 -12.35
C ARG A 8 -5.66 16.37 -12.67
N GLU A 9 -4.53 16.71 -12.10
CA GLU A 9 -3.32 15.89 -12.12
C GLU A 9 -3.47 14.66 -11.22
N GLY A 10 -2.93 13.53 -11.68
CA GLY A 10 -3.02 12.24 -10.99
C GLY A 10 -4.40 11.57 -11.05
N ILE A 11 -4.41 10.28 -10.76
CA ILE A 11 -5.61 9.44 -10.87
C ILE A 11 -6.16 8.98 -9.50
N TYR A 12 -5.65 9.54 -8.39
CA TYR A 12 -6.12 9.18 -7.05
C TYR A 12 -7.62 9.45 -6.86
N THR A 13 -8.29 8.66 -6.06
CA THR A 13 -9.74 8.79 -5.81
C THR A 13 -10.15 8.01 -4.58
N ASN A 14 -11.35 8.24 -4.07
CA ASN A 14 -11.97 7.39 -3.08
C ASN A 14 -13.43 7.09 -3.42
N LYS A 15 -13.95 6.05 -2.79
CA LYS A 15 -15.35 5.67 -2.85
C LYS A 15 -15.79 5.20 -1.47
N ILE A 16 -16.89 5.76 -0.98
CA ILE A 16 -17.59 5.21 0.19
C ILE A 16 -18.52 4.10 -0.30
N ILE A 17 -18.37 2.93 0.28
CA ILE A 17 -19.22 1.75 0.03
C ILE A 17 -19.98 1.49 1.32
N ILE A 18 -21.29 1.40 1.24
CA ILE A 18 -22.17 1.12 2.37
C ILE A 18 -22.86 -0.21 2.09
N ILE A 19 -22.73 -1.14 3.03
CA ILE A 19 -23.38 -2.45 3.01
C ILE A 19 -24.12 -2.55 4.34
N ASP A 20 -25.44 -2.49 4.28
CA ASP A 20 -26.30 -2.30 5.46
C ASP A 20 -25.84 -1.06 6.26
N ASP A 21 -25.43 -1.23 7.52
CA ASP A 21 -24.91 -0.14 8.36
C ASP A 21 -23.37 -0.08 8.36
N PHE A 22 -22.67 -0.97 7.63
CA PHE A 22 -21.22 -1.03 7.58
C PHE A 22 -20.65 -0.13 6.46
N LYS A 23 -19.79 0.78 6.82
CA LYS A 23 -19.23 1.78 5.94
C LYS A 23 -17.74 1.52 5.64
N ILE A 24 -17.41 1.38 4.37
CA ILE A 24 -16.03 1.18 3.89
C ILE A 24 -15.59 2.44 3.14
N ASN A 25 -14.44 3.00 3.52
CA ASN A 25 -13.77 4.04 2.73
C ASN A 25 -12.67 3.39 1.88
N LEU A 26 -12.96 3.19 0.59
CA LEU A 26 -11.98 2.67 -0.37
C LEU A 26 -11.22 3.84 -1.00
N ILE A 27 -9.93 3.92 -0.74
CA ILE A 27 -9.02 4.99 -1.19
C ILE A 27 -8.02 4.39 -2.19
N LEU A 28 -7.91 4.98 -3.37
CA LEU A 28 -6.91 4.63 -4.37
C LEU A 28 -5.88 5.75 -4.45
N LEU A 29 -4.62 5.44 -4.18
CA LEU A 29 -3.51 6.38 -4.26
C LEU A 29 -2.84 6.33 -5.63
N ASP A 30 -2.45 7.50 -6.14
CA ASP A 30 -1.52 7.61 -7.25
C ASP A 30 -0.10 7.78 -6.69
N THR A 31 0.68 6.71 -6.68
CA THR A 31 2.06 6.71 -6.19
C THR A 31 3.08 6.90 -7.32
N ARG A 32 2.64 7.35 -8.50
CA ARG A 32 3.49 7.50 -9.69
C ARG A 32 3.59 8.92 -10.20
N TYR A 33 2.46 9.61 -10.34
CA TYR A 33 2.40 10.91 -11.02
C TYR A 33 3.25 11.98 -10.31
N PHE A 34 3.14 12.10 -8.99
CA PHE A 34 3.80 13.14 -8.20
C PHE A 34 5.12 12.71 -7.58
N ARG A 35 5.47 11.44 -7.72
CA ARG A 35 6.61 10.88 -7.02
C ARG A 35 7.92 11.49 -7.46
N SER A 36 8.72 11.94 -6.49
CA SER A 36 10.10 12.36 -6.71
C SER A 36 10.97 11.22 -7.22
N ASP A 37 12.09 11.55 -7.85
CA ASP A 37 13.02 10.57 -8.40
C ASP A 37 13.51 9.57 -7.34
N LEU A 38 13.57 8.31 -7.73
CA LEU A 38 14.14 7.25 -6.91
C LEU A 38 15.67 7.34 -6.91
N LYS A 39 16.24 7.34 -5.72
CA LYS A 39 17.68 7.13 -5.55
C LYS A 39 18.00 5.64 -5.61
N LYS A 40 19.05 5.29 -6.34
CA LYS A 40 19.49 3.89 -6.48
C LYS A 40 21.02 3.79 -6.57
N THR A 41 21.55 2.63 -6.15
CA THR A 41 22.98 2.33 -6.35
C THR A 41 23.28 2.07 -7.84
N ASN A 42 24.51 2.31 -8.24
CA ASN A 42 25.00 1.88 -9.55
C ASN A 42 25.23 0.36 -9.57
N GLY A 43 25.17 -0.24 -10.77
CA GLY A 43 25.48 -1.65 -11.00
C GLY A 43 24.36 -2.45 -11.64
N LEU A 44 24.63 -3.72 -11.92
CA LEU A 44 23.70 -4.63 -12.62
C LEU A 44 22.46 -5.00 -11.79
N LYS A 45 22.56 -4.91 -10.47
CA LYS A 45 21.45 -5.20 -9.54
C LYS A 45 21.25 -4.02 -8.59
N PRO A 46 20.69 -2.90 -9.05
CA PRO A 46 20.55 -1.71 -8.23
C PRO A 46 19.66 -1.97 -7.00
N ILE A 47 20.01 -1.28 -5.91
CA ILE A 47 19.21 -1.22 -4.69
C ILE A 47 18.61 0.16 -4.63
N TYR A 48 17.31 0.27 -4.35
CA TYR A 48 16.67 1.56 -4.11
C TYR A 48 17.03 2.07 -2.72
N LEU A 49 17.56 3.28 -2.69
CA LEU A 49 18.04 3.96 -1.48
C LEU A 49 16.95 4.89 -0.96
N LYS A 50 17.11 5.31 0.29
CA LYS A 50 16.26 6.35 0.87
C LYS A 50 16.51 7.69 0.19
N ASN A 51 15.44 8.39 -0.17
CA ASN A 51 15.47 9.77 -0.62
C ASN A 51 15.08 10.67 0.55
N GLU A 52 16.07 11.21 1.25
CA GLU A 52 15.92 12.03 2.47
C GLU A 52 15.94 13.54 2.17
N LEU A 53 15.76 13.92 0.90
CA LEU A 53 15.62 15.34 0.56
C LEU A 53 14.34 15.91 1.21
N PRO A 54 14.37 17.13 1.74
CA PRO A 54 13.24 17.71 2.48
C PRO A 54 11.94 17.80 1.68
N ASN A 55 12.04 17.91 0.36
CA ASN A 55 10.89 17.99 -0.57
C ASN A 55 10.62 16.69 -1.34
N ALA A 56 11.32 15.60 -1.00
CA ALA A 56 11.06 14.31 -1.63
C ALA A 56 9.70 13.76 -1.17
N THR A 57 8.86 13.41 -2.13
CA THR A 57 7.48 12.97 -1.87
C THR A 57 7.07 11.84 -2.80
N ILE A 58 6.09 11.04 -2.38
CA ILE A 58 5.39 10.05 -3.22
C ILE A 58 4.11 10.66 -3.78
N LEU A 59 3.35 11.37 -2.95
CA LEU A 59 2.00 11.82 -3.30
C LEU A 59 1.91 13.27 -3.79
N GLY A 60 2.94 14.08 -3.53
CA GLY A 60 2.86 15.53 -3.78
C GLY A 60 1.90 16.24 -2.81
N GLN A 61 1.90 17.56 -2.83
CA GLN A 61 1.16 18.36 -1.86
C GLN A 61 -0.35 18.23 -2.02
N GLU A 62 -0.85 18.27 -3.25
CA GLU A 62 -2.30 18.23 -3.52
C GLU A 62 -2.93 16.90 -3.10
N GLN A 63 -2.31 15.78 -3.49
CA GLN A 63 -2.83 14.47 -3.10
C GLN A 63 -2.70 14.24 -1.58
N TRP A 64 -1.65 14.76 -0.93
CA TRP A 64 -1.54 14.73 0.53
C TRP A 64 -2.68 15.48 1.22
N SER A 65 -3.01 16.70 0.77
CA SER A 65 -4.11 17.49 1.34
C SER A 65 -5.44 16.76 1.18
N TRP A 66 -5.70 16.23 -0.01
CA TRP A 66 -6.89 15.42 -0.30
C TRP A 66 -6.95 14.14 0.57
N LEU A 67 -5.83 13.44 0.74
CA LEU A 67 -5.79 12.20 1.52
C LEU A 67 -6.10 12.45 2.99
N ILE A 68 -5.53 13.50 3.58
CA ILE A 68 -5.80 13.89 4.98
C ILE A 68 -7.29 14.18 5.16
N GLU A 69 -7.92 14.93 4.25
CA GLU A 69 -9.36 15.19 4.28
C GLU A 69 -10.17 13.90 4.13
N THR A 70 -9.82 13.05 3.17
CA THR A 70 -10.49 11.78 2.90
C THR A 70 -10.41 10.81 4.07
N LEU A 71 -9.30 10.80 4.81
CA LEU A 71 -9.12 9.97 6.01
C LEU A 71 -9.96 10.43 7.20
N ASN A 72 -10.47 11.66 7.21
CA ASN A 72 -11.39 12.14 8.26
C ASN A 72 -12.81 11.57 8.15
N SER A 73 -13.09 10.78 7.10
CA SER A 73 -14.40 10.12 6.98
C SER A 73 -14.65 9.15 8.13
N ASP A 74 -15.90 9.15 8.60
CA ASP A 74 -16.38 8.16 9.56
C ASP A 74 -16.71 6.86 8.83
N ALA A 75 -15.76 5.91 8.85
CA ALA A 75 -15.88 4.61 8.20
C ALA A 75 -15.50 3.50 9.18
N ASP A 76 -16.21 2.36 9.12
CA ASP A 76 -15.91 1.18 9.96
C ASP A 76 -14.62 0.50 9.50
N LEU A 77 -14.29 0.56 8.21
CA LEU A 77 -13.05 0.04 7.62
C LEU A 77 -12.50 1.04 6.60
N THR A 78 -11.22 1.32 6.68
CA THR A 78 -10.48 2.06 5.63
C THR A 78 -9.65 1.09 4.81
N ILE A 79 -9.87 1.06 3.50
CA ILE A 79 -9.05 0.27 2.55
C ILE A 79 -8.25 1.24 1.68
N ILE A 80 -6.92 1.09 1.66
CA ILE A 80 -6.03 1.90 0.85
C ILE A 80 -5.33 1.03 -0.19
N ALA A 81 -5.62 1.29 -1.46
CA ALA A 81 -4.90 0.68 -2.56
C ALA A 81 -3.70 1.57 -2.95
N THR A 82 -2.52 0.98 -2.94
CA THR A 82 -1.24 1.61 -3.32
C THR A 82 -0.46 0.68 -4.25
N SER A 83 0.31 1.22 -5.19
CA SER A 83 1.03 0.37 -6.14
C SER A 83 2.27 -0.30 -5.53
N ILE A 84 2.81 0.23 -4.44
CA ILE A 84 4.03 -0.24 -3.77
C ILE A 84 3.78 -0.49 -2.29
N GLN A 85 4.59 -1.37 -1.68
CA GLN A 85 4.42 -1.78 -0.29
C GLN A 85 4.65 -0.65 0.70
N LEU A 86 3.75 -0.54 1.70
CA LEU A 86 3.81 0.41 2.80
C LEU A 86 4.64 -0.13 3.98
N LEU A 87 4.32 -1.34 4.46
CA LEU A 87 4.91 -1.87 5.69
C LEU A 87 6.25 -2.58 5.45
N ALA A 88 6.43 -3.20 4.28
CA ALA A 88 7.69 -3.86 3.95
C ALA A 88 8.86 -2.88 3.91
N SER A 89 9.96 -3.20 4.58
CA SER A 89 11.10 -2.29 4.77
C SER A 89 12.45 -2.85 4.37
N THR A 90 12.62 -4.18 4.31
CA THR A 90 13.95 -4.82 4.22
C THR A 90 14.40 -5.15 2.81
N HIS A 91 13.49 -5.28 1.82
CA HIS A 91 13.87 -5.63 0.46
C HIS A 91 14.51 -4.46 -0.32
N ARG A 92 15.22 -4.82 -1.41
CA ARG A 92 16.01 -3.89 -2.22
C ARG A 92 15.19 -3.06 -3.23
N PHE A 93 13.94 -3.42 -3.45
CA PHE A 93 13.08 -2.83 -4.47
C PHE A 93 12.36 -1.57 -3.98
N GLU A 94 11.61 -0.92 -4.86
CA GLU A 94 10.81 0.25 -4.53
C GLU A 94 9.77 -0.07 -3.45
N LYS A 95 9.59 0.86 -2.52
CA LYS A 95 8.64 0.79 -1.41
C LYS A 95 8.46 2.17 -0.78
N TRP A 96 7.45 2.36 0.04
CA TRP A 96 7.20 3.62 0.72
C TRP A 96 8.39 4.08 1.58
N SER A 97 9.09 3.17 2.23
CA SER A 97 10.25 3.51 3.07
C SER A 97 11.47 4.04 2.30
N ASN A 98 11.43 4.08 0.97
CA ASN A 98 12.39 4.84 0.18
C ASN A 98 12.19 6.37 0.28
N PHE A 99 11.03 6.81 0.75
CA PHE A 99 10.70 8.21 1.05
C PHE A 99 10.33 8.33 2.53
N PRO A 100 11.32 8.43 3.45
CA PRO A 100 11.10 8.29 4.88
C PRO A 100 10.08 9.27 5.46
N SER A 101 10.08 10.52 4.98
CA SER A 101 9.13 11.55 5.43
C SER A 101 7.68 11.18 5.11
N ASP A 102 7.41 10.84 3.86
CA ASP A 102 6.06 10.45 3.41
C ASP A 102 5.62 9.13 4.05
N HIS A 103 6.54 8.17 4.17
CA HIS A 103 6.28 6.88 4.81
C HIS A 103 5.87 7.04 6.28
N LEU A 104 6.63 7.81 7.05
CA LEU A 104 6.31 8.08 8.46
C LEU A 104 4.99 8.82 8.59
N LYS A 105 4.81 9.89 7.81
CA LYS A 105 3.57 10.68 7.79
C LYS A 105 2.33 9.82 7.51
N LEU A 106 2.40 8.94 6.51
CA LEU A 106 1.26 8.05 6.21
C LEU A 106 1.01 7.08 7.36
N LYS A 107 2.03 6.41 7.86
CA LYS A 107 1.89 5.47 8.98
C LYS A 107 1.28 6.13 10.22
N ASP A 108 1.74 7.32 10.58
CA ASP A 108 1.23 8.05 11.76
C ASP A 108 -0.25 8.42 11.58
N LEU A 109 -0.65 8.88 10.38
CA LEU A 109 -2.05 9.15 10.05
C LEU A 109 -2.91 7.89 10.14
N LEU A 110 -2.42 6.74 9.65
CA LEU A 110 -3.17 5.49 9.69
C LEU A 110 -3.23 4.91 11.11
N LYS A 111 -2.16 4.99 11.88
CA LYS A 111 -2.15 4.56 13.29
C LYS A 111 -3.05 5.40 14.19
N SER A 112 -3.29 6.65 13.85
CA SER A 112 -4.23 7.50 14.59
C SER A 112 -5.70 7.13 14.39
N LYS A 113 -6.01 6.25 13.42
CA LYS A 113 -7.38 5.75 13.21
C LYS A 113 -7.76 4.76 14.31
N THR A 114 -8.97 4.89 14.82
CA THR A 114 -9.54 3.95 15.79
C THR A 114 -9.99 2.63 15.15
N ASN A 115 -10.35 2.68 13.89
CA ASN A 115 -10.81 1.53 13.10
C ASN A 115 -9.65 0.91 12.32
N PRO A 116 -9.72 -0.39 12.01
CA PRO A 116 -8.68 -1.05 11.25
C PRO A 116 -8.47 -0.44 9.87
N VAL A 117 -7.23 -0.47 9.42
CA VAL A 117 -6.82 -0.02 8.09
C VAL A 117 -6.25 -1.21 7.33
N LEU A 118 -6.80 -1.47 6.15
CA LEU A 118 -6.31 -2.48 5.24
C LEU A 118 -5.61 -1.82 4.05
N VAL A 119 -4.35 -2.13 3.85
CA VAL A 119 -3.55 -1.68 2.70
C VAL A 119 -3.47 -2.81 1.69
N ILE A 120 -3.77 -2.50 0.43
CA ILE A 120 -3.63 -3.42 -0.71
C ILE A 120 -2.48 -2.92 -1.56
N SER A 121 -1.45 -3.74 -1.76
CA SER A 121 -0.26 -3.39 -2.53
C SER A 121 0.13 -4.43 -3.56
N GLY A 122 1.03 -4.06 -4.48
CA GLY A 122 1.49 -4.89 -5.57
C GLY A 122 2.98 -4.76 -5.88
N ASP A 123 3.35 -4.85 -7.17
CA ASP A 123 4.68 -4.61 -7.76
C ASP A 123 5.77 -5.65 -7.40
N ARG A 124 5.51 -6.59 -6.51
CA ARG A 124 6.54 -7.49 -5.94
C ARG A 124 6.66 -8.85 -6.63
N HIS A 125 5.72 -9.19 -7.51
CA HIS A 125 5.63 -10.51 -8.15
C HIS A 125 5.60 -11.68 -7.14
N GLN A 126 4.97 -11.46 -6.00
CA GLN A 126 4.83 -12.39 -4.88
C GLN A 126 3.64 -11.99 -4.02
N GLY A 127 3.25 -12.89 -3.11
CA GLY A 127 2.25 -12.61 -2.08
C GLY A 127 2.88 -12.54 -0.69
N ALA A 128 2.39 -11.65 0.17
CA ALA A 128 2.75 -11.57 1.58
C ALA A 128 1.70 -10.78 2.37
N ILE A 129 1.59 -11.07 3.65
CA ILE A 129 0.73 -10.36 4.59
C ILE A 129 1.60 -9.71 5.65
N TYR A 130 1.28 -8.47 6.02
CA TYR A 130 2.02 -7.70 7.02
C TYR A 130 1.04 -7.08 8.02
N ASN A 131 1.52 -6.83 9.26
CA ASN A 131 0.76 -6.12 10.29
C ASN A 131 1.66 -5.19 11.09
N ASP A 132 1.16 -4.00 11.36
CA ASP A 132 1.73 -3.02 12.29
C ASP A 132 0.58 -2.34 13.06
N ASP A 133 0.27 -2.85 14.23
CA ASP A 133 -0.88 -2.46 15.08
C ASP A 133 -2.23 -2.63 14.34
N ASN A 134 -2.96 -1.52 14.12
CA ASN A 134 -4.24 -1.48 13.41
C ASN A 134 -4.10 -1.46 11.88
N ILE A 135 -2.87 -1.47 11.34
CA ILE A 135 -2.60 -1.46 9.91
C ILE A 135 -2.27 -2.88 9.45
N TYR A 136 -3.08 -3.40 8.55
CA TYR A 136 -2.84 -4.68 7.86
C TYR A 136 -2.50 -4.39 6.41
N GLU A 137 -1.51 -5.07 5.85
CA GLU A 137 -1.19 -4.96 4.43
C GLU A 137 -1.18 -6.33 3.77
N ILE A 138 -1.91 -6.46 2.68
CA ILE A 138 -1.81 -7.60 1.77
C ILE A 138 -1.12 -7.16 0.48
N THR A 139 -0.01 -7.80 0.17
CA THR A 139 0.63 -7.73 -1.14
C THR A 139 0.23 -8.95 -1.94
N SER A 140 -0.42 -8.75 -3.10
CA SER A 140 -0.75 -9.82 -4.04
C SER A 140 -0.48 -9.34 -5.45
N SER A 141 0.58 -9.84 -6.09
CA SER A 141 1.09 -9.25 -7.31
C SER A 141 1.67 -10.25 -8.33
N SER A 142 1.17 -11.46 -8.32
CA SER A 142 1.66 -12.54 -9.19
C SER A 142 0.53 -13.30 -9.88
N LEU A 143 -0.46 -12.61 -10.44
CA LEU A 143 -1.53 -13.29 -11.16
C LEU A 143 -1.01 -14.01 -12.44
N ASN A 144 -0.03 -13.42 -13.13
CA ASN A 144 0.49 -13.94 -14.40
C ASN A 144 2.02 -13.93 -14.51
N LYS A 145 2.72 -13.41 -13.52
CA LYS A 145 4.19 -13.33 -13.53
C LYS A 145 4.74 -13.46 -12.13
N THR A 146 5.31 -14.61 -11.85
CA THR A 146 5.96 -14.93 -10.57
C THR A 146 7.45 -14.58 -10.59
N ILE A 147 8.08 -14.56 -9.42
CA ILE A 147 9.53 -14.55 -9.32
C ILE A 147 10.06 -15.88 -9.85
N SER A 148 11.01 -15.82 -10.79
CA SER A 148 11.60 -17.01 -11.38
C SER A 148 12.25 -17.90 -10.32
N SER A 149 11.87 -19.18 -10.30
CA SER A 149 12.45 -20.20 -9.41
C SER A 149 13.91 -20.55 -9.72
N ILE A 150 14.44 -20.11 -10.88
CA ILE A 150 15.84 -20.36 -11.31
C ILE A 150 16.85 -19.77 -10.29
N PHE A 151 16.48 -18.71 -9.59
CA PHE A 151 17.33 -18.07 -8.57
C PHE A 151 17.04 -18.51 -7.13
N GLY A 152 16.27 -19.58 -6.94
CA GLY A 152 15.77 -20.00 -5.65
C GLY A 152 14.56 -19.16 -5.20
N ARG A 153 13.84 -19.66 -4.18
CA ARG A 153 12.73 -18.89 -3.58
C ARG A 153 13.34 -17.78 -2.72
N PRO A 154 13.03 -16.51 -2.97
CA PRO A 154 13.52 -15.44 -2.10
C PRO A 154 12.96 -15.67 -0.69
N LYS A 155 13.85 -15.68 0.29
CA LYS A 155 13.48 -15.72 1.72
C LYS A 155 13.61 -14.31 2.27
N GLU A 156 12.62 -13.47 1.95
CA GLU A 156 12.54 -12.16 2.59
C GLU A 156 11.99 -12.34 4.00
N LYS A 157 12.61 -11.66 4.95
CA LYS A 157 12.11 -11.53 6.31
C LYS A 157 11.93 -10.05 6.60
N ASP A 158 10.78 -9.72 7.10
CA ASP A 158 10.47 -8.36 7.56
C ASP A 158 9.81 -8.45 8.93
N LYS A 159 10.07 -7.46 9.78
CA LYS A 159 9.54 -7.46 11.16
C LYS A 159 8.02 -7.39 11.23
N TYR A 160 7.39 -6.89 10.18
CA TYR A 160 5.94 -6.76 10.09
C TYR A 160 5.28 -7.91 9.34
N MET A 161 6.06 -8.80 8.70
CA MET A 161 5.53 -9.91 7.92
C MET A 161 4.91 -10.97 8.83
N LEU A 162 3.69 -11.38 8.50
CA LEU A 162 3.00 -12.50 9.12
C LEU A 162 3.21 -13.75 8.28
N GLY A 163 3.79 -14.78 8.87
CA GLY A 163 4.11 -16.03 8.16
C GLY A 163 5.24 -15.86 7.14
N ASP A 164 5.15 -16.63 6.06
CA ASP A 164 6.14 -16.65 4.99
C ASP A 164 5.60 -15.98 3.73
N MET A 165 6.51 -15.41 2.95
CA MET A 165 6.21 -14.89 1.63
C MET A 165 5.85 -16.02 0.66
N PHE A 166 4.81 -15.83 -0.15
CA PHE A 166 4.38 -16.75 -1.19
C PHE A 166 4.90 -16.31 -2.57
N PRO A 167 5.84 -17.06 -3.19
CA PRO A 167 6.49 -16.68 -4.44
C PRO A 167 5.76 -17.19 -5.69
N GLY A 168 4.68 -17.95 -5.54
CA GLY A 168 3.89 -18.53 -6.63
C GLY A 168 2.90 -17.55 -7.27
N GLU A 169 2.13 -18.06 -8.24
CA GLU A 169 0.95 -17.37 -8.75
C GLU A 169 -0.03 -17.18 -7.59
N ASN A 170 -0.51 -15.96 -7.42
CA ASN A 170 -1.37 -15.62 -6.29
C ASN A 170 -2.39 -14.54 -6.62
N TYR A 171 -3.47 -14.59 -5.87
CA TYR A 171 -4.43 -13.51 -5.72
C TYR A 171 -4.77 -13.37 -4.23
N GLY A 172 -5.24 -12.21 -3.83
CA GLY A 172 -5.69 -11.97 -2.46
C GLY A 172 -7.21 -11.98 -2.39
N LEU A 173 -7.74 -12.63 -1.36
CA LEU A 173 -9.16 -12.57 -1.02
C LEU A 173 -9.34 -11.82 0.30
N ILE A 174 -10.26 -10.87 0.32
CA ILE A 174 -10.65 -10.13 1.51
C ILE A 174 -12.13 -10.39 1.75
N THR A 175 -12.43 -11.09 2.81
CA THR A 175 -13.79 -11.38 3.26
C THR A 175 -14.15 -10.47 4.42
N ILE A 176 -15.26 -9.72 4.32
CA ILE A 176 -15.72 -8.78 5.34
C ILE A 176 -17.04 -9.28 5.92
N ASN A 177 -17.05 -9.56 7.21
CA ASN A 177 -18.27 -9.82 7.97
C ASN A 177 -18.77 -8.51 8.59
N THR A 178 -19.78 -7.93 7.98
CA THR A 178 -20.34 -6.63 8.38
C THR A 178 -21.04 -6.67 9.74
N ASN A 179 -21.63 -7.81 10.12
CA ASN A 179 -22.32 -7.98 11.39
C ASN A 179 -21.35 -8.02 12.57
N GLU A 180 -20.25 -8.74 12.42
CA GLU A 180 -19.21 -8.90 13.45
C GLU A 180 -18.15 -7.80 13.38
N LYS A 181 -18.16 -6.99 12.32
CA LYS A 181 -17.17 -5.94 12.03
C LYS A 181 -15.73 -6.46 11.98
N VAL A 182 -15.56 -7.65 11.42
CA VAL A 182 -14.26 -8.30 11.21
C VAL A 182 -13.97 -8.53 9.73
N PHE A 183 -12.71 -8.66 9.38
CA PHE A 183 -12.30 -9.07 8.04
C PHE A 183 -11.24 -10.15 8.11
N GLU A 184 -11.25 -11.03 7.12
CA GLU A 184 -10.24 -12.06 6.89
C GLU A 184 -9.46 -11.74 5.62
N ILE A 185 -8.16 -12.07 5.64
CA ILE A 185 -7.26 -11.88 4.50
C ILE A 185 -6.62 -13.21 4.18
N GLU A 186 -6.74 -13.63 2.94
CA GLU A 186 -6.15 -14.87 2.42
C GLU A 186 -5.29 -14.57 1.19
N LEU A 187 -4.23 -15.36 1.00
CA LEU A 187 -3.35 -15.36 -0.17
C LEU A 187 -3.36 -16.70 -0.88
#